data_379bcea7b3b2fdfb99862b353f1566c3
#
_entry.id   379bcea7b3b2fdfb99862b353f1566c3
#
_cell.length_a   1.000
_cell.length_b   1.000
_cell.length_c   1.000
_cell.angle_alpha   90.00
_cell.angle_beta   90.00
_cell.angle_gamma   90.00
#
_symmetry.space_group_name_H-M   'P 1'
#
loop_
_entity.id
_entity.type
_entity.pdbx_description
1 polymer ?
#
loop_
_entity_poly.entity_id
_entity_poly.type
_entity_poly.pdbx_seq_one_letter_code
_entity_poly.pdbx_strand_id
1 'polypeptide(L)'
;MANYQLAISNIAWHKEDDEAVYTAMQQAGFTGLEIAPTRIFPEMPYENLTSALLFGGYLKNQWGFSVPSMQSIWYGQTGNIFNPADAERLLDYTAEAFQFAHSLNCPSLVFGCPKNRMRALGDSDAAAEAFFMQAGNLAARYGVRLAIEANPPMYTNYLNGTAEAFSLVKRLDNPGLAVNLDLSTLLAQGEKLQNFVDDLKYVSHVHISEPGLAPIQKRPEHKELALLLGAVGYRGFVSVEMARTDLDTVKRTLDYVAEVFQ
;
A
#
# COMPACT_ATOMS: atom_id res chain seq x y z
N MET A 1 -4.96 -14.60 -19.70
CA MET A 1 -4.79 -14.78 -18.26
C MET A 1 -4.21 -13.49 -17.71
N ALA A 2 -4.67 -13.04 -16.55
CA ALA A 2 -4.14 -11.87 -15.89
C ALA A 2 -2.65 -12.09 -15.55
N ASN A 3 -1.84 -11.03 -15.66
CA ASN A 3 -0.41 -11.10 -15.39
C ASN A 3 -0.06 -10.61 -13.96
N TYR A 4 -1.06 -10.12 -13.21
CA TYR A 4 -0.91 -9.67 -11.83
C TYR A 4 -1.23 -10.79 -10.84
N GLN A 5 -0.85 -10.58 -9.57
CA GLN A 5 -1.04 -11.53 -8.49
C GLN A 5 -1.95 -10.93 -7.40
N LEU A 6 -2.51 -11.79 -6.55
CA LEU A 6 -3.41 -11.38 -5.48
C LEU A 6 -2.71 -11.39 -4.13
N ALA A 7 -3.02 -10.38 -3.32
CA ALA A 7 -2.57 -10.23 -1.94
C ALA A 7 -3.72 -9.77 -1.05
N ILE A 8 -3.51 -9.88 0.24
CA ILE A 8 -4.38 -9.28 1.27
C ILE A 8 -3.51 -8.72 2.39
N SER A 9 -3.94 -7.59 2.94
CA SER A 9 -3.26 -6.95 4.06
C SER A 9 -3.57 -7.66 5.38
N ASN A 10 -2.55 -7.90 6.18
CA ASN A 10 -2.64 -8.56 7.46
C ASN A 10 -3.40 -7.76 8.54
N ILE A 11 -3.87 -6.56 8.24
CA ILE A 11 -4.75 -5.80 9.15
C ILE A 11 -6.19 -6.31 9.14
N ALA A 12 -6.56 -7.12 8.14
CA ALA A 12 -7.94 -7.54 7.90
C ALA A 12 -8.48 -8.58 8.90
N TRP A 13 -7.62 -9.19 9.75
CA TRP A 13 -8.02 -10.22 10.70
C TRP A 13 -7.22 -10.17 12.00
N HIS A 14 -7.64 -10.95 13.00
CA HIS A 14 -6.92 -11.11 14.27
C HIS A 14 -5.69 -12.00 14.10
N LYS A 15 -4.62 -11.72 14.86
CA LYS A 15 -3.35 -12.47 14.77
C LYS A 15 -3.50 -13.97 15.04
N GLU A 16 -4.45 -14.32 15.87
CA GLU A 16 -4.78 -15.71 16.22
C GLU A 16 -5.27 -16.52 15.02
N ASP A 17 -5.80 -15.86 13.99
CA ASP A 17 -6.34 -16.47 12.78
C ASP A 17 -5.31 -16.58 11.64
N ASP A 18 -4.03 -16.18 11.84
CA ASP A 18 -3.02 -16.11 10.78
C ASP A 18 -2.95 -17.41 9.96
N GLU A 19 -2.80 -18.58 10.59
CA GLU A 19 -2.68 -19.85 9.86
C GLU A 19 -3.97 -20.23 9.12
N ALA A 20 -5.14 -19.95 9.71
CA ALA A 20 -6.43 -20.21 9.08
C ALA A 20 -6.64 -19.33 7.86
N VAL A 21 -6.23 -18.06 7.93
CA VAL A 21 -6.28 -17.13 6.79
C VAL A 21 -5.26 -17.52 5.73
N TYR A 22 -4.01 -17.85 6.10
CA TYR A 22 -2.99 -18.29 5.16
C TYR A 22 -3.42 -19.54 4.37
N THR A 23 -4.07 -20.48 5.06
CA THR A 23 -4.67 -21.65 4.40
C THR A 23 -5.74 -21.25 3.39
N ALA A 24 -6.63 -20.33 3.77
CA ALA A 24 -7.67 -19.82 2.86
C ALA A 24 -7.08 -19.05 1.68
N MET A 25 -6.04 -18.25 1.90
CA MET A 25 -5.30 -17.55 0.83
C MET A 25 -4.74 -18.53 -0.20
N GLN A 26 -4.07 -19.62 0.23
CA GLN A 26 -3.57 -20.66 -0.68
C GLN A 26 -4.69 -21.29 -1.49
N GLN A 27 -5.81 -21.63 -0.84
CA GLN A 27 -6.99 -22.24 -1.50
C GLN A 27 -7.60 -21.30 -2.55
N ALA A 28 -7.61 -20.00 -2.28
CA ALA A 28 -8.12 -18.98 -3.19
C ALA A 28 -7.08 -18.50 -4.24
N GLY A 29 -5.84 -19.04 -4.21
CA GLY A 29 -4.80 -18.70 -5.18
C GLY A 29 -4.09 -17.36 -4.91
N PHE A 30 -4.17 -16.84 -3.69
CA PHE A 30 -3.40 -15.66 -3.27
C PHE A 30 -1.94 -16.05 -3.03
N THR A 31 -1.02 -15.20 -3.48
CA THR A 31 0.44 -15.44 -3.40
C THR A 31 1.18 -14.34 -2.67
N GLY A 32 0.49 -13.29 -2.23
CA GLY A 32 1.06 -12.16 -1.50
C GLY A 32 0.42 -11.91 -0.15
N LEU A 33 1.22 -11.61 0.86
CA LEU A 33 0.79 -11.08 2.14
C LEU A 33 1.29 -9.64 2.25
N GLU A 34 0.40 -8.66 2.18
CA GLU A 34 0.74 -7.29 2.54
C GLU A 34 0.80 -7.15 4.05
N ILE A 35 1.77 -6.41 4.56
CA ILE A 35 1.98 -6.31 6.00
C ILE A 35 1.91 -4.87 6.53
N ALA A 36 1.29 -4.72 7.70
CA ALA A 36 1.57 -3.62 8.62
C ALA A 36 2.70 -4.08 9.54
N PRO A 37 3.89 -3.46 9.48
CA PRO A 37 5.07 -3.94 10.22
C PRO A 37 4.84 -4.05 11.73
N THR A 38 4.13 -3.09 12.33
CA THR A 38 3.79 -3.07 13.76
C THR A 38 2.87 -4.20 14.20
N ARG A 39 2.12 -4.83 13.27
CA ARG A 39 1.31 -6.01 13.60
C ARG A 39 2.17 -7.26 13.82
N ILE A 40 3.35 -7.31 13.22
CA ILE A 40 4.31 -8.42 13.32
C ILE A 40 5.33 -8.12 14.42
N PHE A 41 5.89 -6.93 14.39
CA PHE A 41 6.87 -6.40 15.34
C PHE A 41 6.30 -5.15 16.02
N PRO A 42 5.54 -5.28 17.12
CA PRO A 42 4.82 -4.16 17.74
C PRO A 42 5.72 -3.03 18.24
N GLU A 43 6.93 -3.36 18.69
CA GLU A 43 7.90 -2.42 19.20
C GLU A 43 9.06 -2.28 18.21
N MET A 44 9.40 -1.03 17.86
CA MET A 44 10.54 -0.67 17.00
C MET A 44 10.67 -1.59 15.78
N PRO A 45 9.62 -1.67 14.93
CA PRO A 45 9.50 -2.71 13.90
C PRO A 45 10.71 -2.74 12.97
N TYR A 46 11.29 -1.59 12.65
CA TYR A 46 12.34 -1.47 11.65
C TYR A 46 13.74 -1.82 12.18
N GLU A 47 13.93 -1.96 13.48
CA GLU A 47 15.19 -2.45 14.05
C GLU A 47 15.35 -3.98 13.90
N ASN A 48 14.27 -4.70 13.59
CA ASN A 48 14.22 -6.16 13.56
C ASN A 48 14.62 -6.77 12.20
N LEU A 49 15.71 -6.34 11.58
CA LEU A 49 16.10 -6.73 10.22
C LEU A 49 16.29 -8.25 10.06
N THR A 50 16.96 -8.90 11.02
CA THR A 50 17.15 -10.36 10.99
C THR A 50 15.82 -11.10 11.12
N SER A 51 14.93 -10.64 12.01
CA SER A 51 13.62 -11.23 12.17
C SER A 51 12.74 -11.00 10.94
N ALA A 52 12.88 -9.86 10.27
CA ALA A 52 12.22 -9.57 9.00
C ALA A 52 12.63 -10.58 7.91
N LEU A 53 13.93 -10.80 7.74
CA LEU A 53 14.47 -11.78 6.80
C LEU A 53 13.93 -13.20 7.09
N LEU A 54 13.95 -13.62 8.37
CA LEU A 54 13.42 -14.92 8.79
C LEU A 54 11.92 -15.04 8.55
N PHE A 55 11.16 -13.97 8.81
CA PHE A 55 9.71 -13.94 8.55
C PHE A 55 9.40 -14.04 7.06
N GLY A 56 10.09 -13.30 6.21
CA GLY A 56 9.96 -13.44 4.76
C GLY A 56 10.30 -14.85 4.26
N GLY A 57 11.35 -15.46 4.81
CA GLY A 57 11.72 -16.86 4.55
C GLY A 57 10.65 -17.85 5.01
N TYR A 58 10.06 -17.65 6.17
CA TYR A 58 8.93 -18.46 6.67
C TYR A 58 7.72 -18.37 5.74
N LEU A 59 7.29 -17.17 5.37
CA LEU A 59 6.15 -16.97 4.47
C LEU A 59 6.38 -17.69 3.13
N LYS A 60 7.57 -17.55 2.55
CA LYS A 60 7.90 -18.16 1.27
C LYS A 60 7.95 -19.68 1.34
N ASN A 61 8.63 -20.23 2.35
CA ASN A 61 8.90 -21.66 2.43
C ASN A 61 7.71 -22.47 2.92
N GLN A 62 6.91 -21.94 3.85
CA GLN A 62 5.75 -22.65 4.42
C GLN A 62 4.47 -22.40 3.63
N TRP A 63 4.30 -21.18 3.11
CA TRP A 63 3.03 -20.74 2.52
C TRP A 63 3.12 -20.39 1.03
N GLY A 64 4.32 -20.25 0.47
CA GLY A 64 4.52 -19.83 -0.92
C GLY A 64 4.25 -18.33 -1.13
N PHE A 65 4.14 -17.54 -0.06
CA PHE A 65 3.83 -16.11 -0.13
C PHE A 65 5.08 -15.26 -0.26
N SER A 66 4.95 -14.17 -1.02
CA SER A 66 5.85 -13.02 -0.98
C SER A 66 5.24 -11.89 -0.16
N VAL A 67 6.05 -10.90 0.21
CA VAL A 67 5.57 -9.63 0.79
C VAL A 67 5.63 -8.57 -0.31
N PRO A 68 4.52 -8.30 -1.02
CA PRO A 68 4.51 -7.37 -2.15
C PRO A 68 4.57 -5.91 -1.73
N SER A 69 4.07 -5.62 -0.54
CA SER A 69 3.97 -4.27 -0.01
C SER A 69 3.93 -4.24 1.51
N MET A 70 4.29 -3.09 2.07
CA MET A 70 4.06 -2.72 3.46
C MET A 70 3.17 -1.48 3.50
N GLN A 71 2.18 -1.47 4.38
CA GLN A 71 1.31 -0.34 4.64
C GLN A 71 1.41 0.12 6.10
N SER A 72 0.77 1.23 6.47
CA SER A 72 0.83 1.80 7.83
C SER A 72 2.27 2.06 8.31
N ILE A 73 3.16 2.44 7.39
CA ILE A 73 4.61 2.53 7.61
C ILE A 73 5.00 3.57 8.67
N TRP A 74 4.12 4.52 8.99
CA TRP A 74 4.30 5.51 10.05
C TRP A 74 3.31 5.33 11.21
N TYR A 75 2.81 4.11 11.42
CA TYR A 75 1.92 3.86 12.56
C TYR A 75 2.60 4.25 13.88
N GLY A 76 1.91 5.08 14.67
CA GLY A 76 2.45 5.60 15.94
C GLY A 76 3.38 6.81 15.80
N GLN A 77 3.81 7.18 14.58
CA GLN A 77 4.66 8.36 14.38
C GLN A 77 3.84 9.65 14.44
N THR A 78 4.44 10.65 15.08
CA THR A 78 3.94 12.04 15.15
C THR A 78 4.77 12.93 14.23
N GLY A 79 4.32 14.17 14.02
CA GLY A 79 4.99 15.15 13.17
C GLY A 79 4.36 15.28 11.81
N ASN A 80 4.86 16.23 11.01
CA ASN A 80 4.24 16.64 9.76
C ASN A 80 5.31 16.93 8.69
N ILE A 81 5.10 16.47 7.45
CA ILE A 81 6.04 16.67 6.33
C ILE A 81 6.22 18.13 5.94
N PHE A 82 5.32 19.03 6.33
CA PHE A 82 5.41 20.47 6.08
C PHE A 82 6.28 21.19 7.14
N ASN A 83 6.57 20.56 8.27
CA ASN A 83 7.49 21.10 9.27
C ASN A 83 8.92 20.56 9.00
N PRO A 84 9.93 21.40 8.77
CA PRO A 84 11.27 20.94 8.38
C PRO A 84 11.94 19.99 9.39
N ALA A 85 11.81 20.25 10.70
CA ALA A 85 12.41 19.39 11.73
C ALA A 85 11.71 18.03 11.82
N ASP A 86 10.38 18.01 11.68
CA ASP A 86 9.62 16.76 11.60
C ASP A 86 9.94 15.99 10.33
N ALA A 87 10.03 16.69 9.19
CA ALA A 87 10.33 16.10 7.90
C ALA A 87 11.67 15.37 7.89
N GLU A 88 12.73 15.96 8.49
CA GLU A 88 14.04 15.33 8.64
C GLU A 88 13.94 14.03 9.46
N ARG A 89 13.34 14.08 10.64
CA ARG A 89 13.15 12.91 11.52
C ARG A 89 12.29 11.81 10.85
N LEU A 90 11.24 12.21 10.14
CA LEU A 90 10.37 11.26 9.42
C LEU A 90 11.07 10.64 8.22
N LEU A 91 12.00 11.36 7.57
CA LEU A 91 12.85 10.80 6.51
C LEU A 91 13.80 9.74 7.06
N ASP A 92 14.42 9.98 8.22
CA ASP A 92 15.30 8.99 8.86
C ASP A 92 14.52 7.72 9.21
N TYR A 93 13.35 7.87 9.86
CA TYR A 93 12.48 6.74 10.15
C TYR A 93 12.01 6.00 8.87
N THR A 94 11.79 6.73 7.79
CA THR A 94 11.42 6.13 6.50
C THR A 94 12.59 5.38 5.88
N ALA A 95 13.82 5.84 6.07
CA ALA A 95 15.02 5.11 5.61
C ALA A 95 15.16 3.76 6.33
N GLU A 96 14.86 3.70 7.63
CA GLU A 96 14.81 2.43 8.38
C GLU A 96 13.71 1.50 7.83
N ALA A 97 12.54 2.04 7.48
CA ALA A 97 11.47 1.28 6.84
C ALA A 97 11.90 0.73 5.46
N PHE A 98 12.65 1.48 4.66
CA PHE A 98 13.19 1.01 3.39
C PHE A 98 14.21 -0.11 3.57
N GLN A 99 15.10 0.01 4.56
CA GLN A 99 16.05 -1.05 4.88
C GLN A 99 15.35 -2.33 5.34
N PHE A 100 14.32 -2.20 6.15
CA PHE A 100 13.49 -3.32 6.59
C PHE A 100 12.77 -3.97 5.41
N ALA A 101 12.15 -3.19 4.52
CA ALA A 101 11.50 -3.69 3.31
C ALA A 101 12.49 -4.44 2.39
N HIS A 102 13.70 -3.89 2.21
CA HIS A 102 14.77 -4.55 1.47
C HIS A 102 15.11 -5.93 2.07
N SER A 103 15.20 -6.04 3.40
CA SER A 103 15.48 -7.31 4.10
C SER A 103 14.36 -8.35 3.90
N LEU A 104 13.11 -7.91 3.70
CA LEU A 104 11.95 -8.76 3.38
C LEU A 104 11.83 -9.12 1.89
N ASN A 105 12.64 -8.54 1.01
CA ASN A 105 12.41 -8.50 -0.43
C ASN A 105 11.03 -7.89 -0.79
N CYS A 106 10.60 -6.89 -0.02
CA CYS A 106 9.35 -6.15 -0.24
C CYS A 106 9.61 -4.95 -1.16
N PRO A 107 9.06 -4.91 -2.39
CA PRO A 107 9.42 -3.89 -3.37
C PRO A 107 8.67 -2.56 -3.19
N SER A 108 7.60 -2.51 -2.41
CA SER A 108 6.72 -1.33 -2.34
C SER A 108 6.31 -1.01 -0.90
N LEU A 109 6.34 0.28 -0.56
CA LEU A 109 5.84 0.79 0.71
C LEU A 109 4.72 1.79 0.42
N VAL A 110 3.53 1.55 0.95
CA VAL A 110 2.37 2.43 0.78
C VAL A 110 2.49 3.64 1.71
N PHE A 111 2.52 4.82 1.11
CA PHE A 111 2.52 6.09 1.82
C PHE A 111 1.12 6.70 1.81
N GLY A 112 0.25 6.27 2.70
CA GLY A 112 -1.00 6.96 3.03
C GLY A 112 -0.74 8.08 4.04
N CYS A 113 -0.40 7.74 5.27
CA CYS A 113 0.04 8.64 6.36
C CYS A 113 -0.74 9.97 6.44
N PRO A 114 -2.09 9.95 6.43
CA PRO A 114 -2.89 11.17 6.25
C PRO A 114 -2.69 12.20 7.37
N LYS A 115 -2.49 11.76 8.61
CA LYS A 115 -2.30 12.66 9.76
C LYS A 115 -0.97 13.43 9.72
N ASN A 116 0.03 12.84 9.07
CA ASN A 116 1.37 13.42 8.99
C ASN A 116 1.59 14.36 7.80
N ARG A 117 0.53 14.57 7.00
CA ARG A 117 0.54 15.48 5.84
C ARG A 117 -0.64 16.46 5.83
N MET A 118 -1.18 16.78 7.01
CA MET A 118 -2.16 17.85 7.17
C MET A 118 -1.50 19.19 6.92
N ARG A 119 -1.99 19.92 5.90
CA ARG A 119 -1.49 21.25 5.55
C ARG A 119 -2.06 22.30 6.48
N ALA A 120 -1.19 23.15 7.04
CA ALA A 120 -1.56 24.36 7.77
C ALA A 120 -1.59 25.58 6.83
N LEU A 121 -2.13 26.70 7.34
CA LEU A 121 -2.11 27.95 6.61
C LEU A 121 -0.66 28.44 6.42
N GLY A 122 -0.29 28.66 5.17
CA GLY A 122 1.07 29.10 4.81
C GLY A 122 2.01 27.97 4.37
N ASP A 123 1.63 26.69 4.54
CA ASP A 123 2.41 25.58 4.03
C ASP A 123 2.44 25.59 2.49
N SER A 124 3.60 25.27 1.94
CA SER A 124 3.81 25.29 0.48
C SER A 124 3.93 23.87 -0.11
N ASP A 125 3.51 23.71 -1.35
CA ASP A 125 3.71 22.46 -2.10
C ASP A 125 5.20 22.11 -2.22
N ALA A 126 6.06 23.11 -2.32
CA ALA A 126 7.51 22.91 -2.41
C ALA A 126 8.10 22.16 -1.21
N ALA A 127 7.57 22.37 0.02
CA ALA A 127 8.02 21.66 1.20
C ALA A 127 7.70 20.16 1.09
N ALA A 128 6.46 19.81 0.71
CA ALA A 128 6.06 18.42 0.50
C ALA A 128 6.81 17.77 -0.68
N GLU A 129 6.99 18.49 -1.79
CA GLU A 129 7.75 18.01 -2.94
C GLU A 129 9.22 17.72 -2.57
N ALA A 130 9.84 18.58 -1.78
CA ALA A 130 11.19 18.37 -1.29
C ALA A 130 11.27 17.11 -0.41
N PHE A 131 10.29 16.89 0.46
CA PHE A 131 10.19 15.68 1.26
C PHE A 131 10.07 14.43 0.37
N PHE A 132 9.12 14.40 -0.56
CA PHE A 132 8.92 13.24 -1.44
C PHE A 132 10.10 12.99 -2.36
N MET A 133 10.78 14.03 -2.84
CA MET A 133 12.00 13.88 -3.64
C MET A 133 13.10 13.20 -2.85
N GLN A 134 13.32 13.61 -1.59
CA GLN A 134 14.31 12.98 -0.72
C GLN A 134 13.93 11.54 -0.37
N ALA A 135 12.67 11.29 -0.01
CA ALA A 135 12.17 9.95 0.27
C ALA A 135 12.30 9.02 -0.95
N GLY A 136 11.97 9.51 -2.15
CA GLY A 136 12.16 8.77 -3.40
C GLY A 136 13.62 8.43 -3.68
N ASN A 137 14.54 9.38 -3.46
CA ASN A 137 15.97 9.13 -3.59
C ASN A 137 16.47 8.04 -2.62
N LEU A 138 15.97 8.06 -1.38
CA LEU A 138 16.27 7.02 -0.40
C LEU A 138 15.68 5.66 -0.84
N ALA A 139 14.40 5.62 -1.23
CA ALA A 139 13.75 4.40 -1.70
C ALA A 139 14.52 3.74 -2.85
N ALA A 140 14.94 4.54 -3.84
CA ALA A 140 15.74 4.04 -4.97
C ALA A 140 17.08 3.43 -4.55
N ARG A 141 17.75 4.00 -3.52
CA ARG A 141 19.00 3.44 -2.98
C ARG A 141 18.83 2.07 -2.34
N TYR A 142 17.67 1.82 -1.72
CA TYR A 142 17.34 0.51 -1.14
C TYR A 142 16.69 -0.45 -2.14
N GLY A 143 16.49 -0.04 -3.39
CA GLY A 143 15.85 -0.86 -4.43
C GLY A 143 14.36 -1.08 -4.19
N VAL A 144 13.69 -0.16 -3.48
CA VAL A 144 12.26 -0.19 -3.18
C VAL A 144 11.56 1.05 -3.77
N ARG A 145 10.24 1.09 -3.72
CA ARG A 145 9.43 2.25 -4.11
C ARG A 145 8.55 2.73 -2.98
N LEU A 146 8.48 4.05 -2.81
CA LEU A 146 7.47 4.69 -1.98
C LEU A 146 6.24 4.96 -2.85
N ALA A 147 5.19 4.20 -2.63
CA ALA A 147 3.94 4.27 -3.36
C ALA A 147 3.00 5.30 -2.72
N ILE A 148 2.88 6.46 -3.34
CA ILE A 148 2.03 7.56 -2.84
C ILE A 148 0.56 7.17 -2.98
N GLU A 149 -0.16 7.22 -1.86
CA GLU A 149 -1.58 6.94 -1.81
C GLU A 149 -2.37 8.22 -1.51
N ALA A 150 -3.35 8.53 -2.34
CA ALA A 150 -4.32 9.57 -2.05
C ALA A 150 -5.29 9.10 -0.95
N ASN A 151 -5.69 10.01 -0.08
CA ASN A 151 -6.70 9.73 0.93
C ASN A 151 -7.80 10.81 0.93
N PRO A 152 -9.09 10.43 1.07
CA PRO A 152 -10.20 11.37 1.03
C PRO A 152 -10.11 12.52 2.04
N PRO A 153 -10.81 13.67 1.79
CA PRO A 153 -10.74 14.86 2.63
C PRO A 153 -11.12 14.65 4.10
N MET A 154 -11.82 13.57 4.42
CA MET A 154 -12.12 13.21 5.81
C MET A 154 -10.89 12.83 6.64
N TYR A 155 -9.77 12.47 5.98
CA TYR A 155 -8.54 12.03 6.65
C TYR A 155 -7.41 13.03 6.58
N THR A 156 -7.34 13.83 5.51
CA THR A 156 -6.27 14.80 5.25
C THR A 156 -6.78 15.91 4.31
N ASN A 157 -6.04 17.01 4.19
CA ASN A 157 -6.32 18.08 3.23
C ASN A 157 -5.21 18.23 2.17
N TYR A 158 -4.43 17.17 1.95
CA TYR A 158 -3.35 17.13 0.96
C TYR A 158 -3.28 15.77 0.26
N LEU A 159 -3.22 15.75 -1.06
CA LEU A 159 -3.32 14.55 -1.91
C LEU A 159 -4.63 13.79 -1.66
N ASN A 160 -5.74 14.44 -1.95
CA ASN A 160 -7.07 13.92 -1.67
C ASN A 160 -7.66 13.07 -2.80
N GLY A 161 -7.20 13.23 -4.02
CA GLY A 161 -7.63 12.47 -5.18
C GLY A 161 -6.50 11.69 -5.84
N THR A 162 -6.87 10.64 -6.55
CA THR A 162 -5.95 9.80 -7.33
C THR A 162 -5.21 10.62 -8.39
N ALA A 163 -5.90 11.58 -9.02
CA ALA A 163 -5.29 12.52 -9.97
C ALA A 163 -4.15 13.33 -9.35
N GLU A 164 -4.28 13.75 -8.10
CA GLU A 164 -3.24 14.50 -7.39
C GLU A 164 -2.00 13.65 -7.13
N ALA A 165 -2.18 12.38 -6.72
CA ALA A 165 -1.08 11.44 -6.51
C ALA A 165 -0.31 11.17 -7.82
N PHE A 166 -1.00 10.92 -8.92
CA PHE A 166 -0.37 10.78 -10.24
C PHE A 166 0.35 12.06 -10.68
N SER A 167 -0.27 13.22 -10.49
CA SER A 167 0.33 14.51 -10.84
C SER A 167 1.63 14.75 -10.07
N LEU A 168 1.67 14.45 -8.78
CA LEU A 168 2.86 14.55 -7.94
C LEU A 168 3.98 13.63 -8.45
N VAL A 169 3.69 12.34 -8.62
CA VAL A 169 4.70 11.35 -9.06
C VAL A 169 5.24 11.70 -10.44
N LYS A 170 4.39 12.10 -11.37
CA LYS A 170 4.80 12.55 -12.73
C LYS A 170 5.67 13.79 -12.69
N ARG A 171 5.32 14.78 -11.86
CA ARG A 171 6.06 16.05 -11.76
C ARG A 171 7.43 15.85 -11.12
N LEU A 172 7.55 15.00 -10.10
CA LEU A 172 8.82 14.71 -9.44
C LEU A 172 9.74 13.82 -10.26
N ASP A 173 9.19 13.00 -11.15
CA ASP A 173 9.91 12.09 -12.06
C ASP A 173 11.05 11.33 -11.36
N ASN A 174 10.77 10.74 -10.21
CA ASN A 174 11.76 10.07 -9.37
C ASN A 174 11.54 8.55 -9.41
N PRO A 175 12.56 7.73 -9.74
CA PRO A 175 12.42 6.28 -9.89
C PRO A 175 12.05 5.55 -8.59
N GLY A 176 12.31 6.14 -7.42
CA GLY A 176 11.90 5.60 -6.12
C GLY A 176 10.48 5.95 -5.71
N LEU A 177 9.76 6.76 -6.52
CA LEU A 177 8.36 7.08 -6.29
C LEU A 177 7.46 6.29 -7.25
N ALA A 178 6.28 5.95 -6.76
CA ALA A 178 5.22 5.32 -7.51
C ALA A 178 3.85 5.74 -6.93
N VAL A 179 2.76 5.23 -7.49
CA VAL A 179 1.41 5.41 -6.95
C VAL A 179 0.92 4.08 -6.39
N ASN A 180 0.32 4.11 -5.19
CA ASN A 180 -0.62 3.10 -4.76
C ASN A 180 -2.02 3.51 -5.23
N LEU A 181 -2.60 2.72 -6.11
CA LEU A 181 -3.95 2.96 -6.61
C LEU A 181 -4.95 2.37 -5.62
N ASP A 182 -5.59 3.23 -4.83
CA ASP A 182 -6.59 2.83 -3.85
C ASP A 182 -8.01 3.04 -4.37
N LEU A 183 -8.79 1.94 -4.43
CA LEU A 183 -10.14 1.99 -4.98
C LEU A 183 -11.10 2.76 -4.08
N SER A 184 -10.91 2.73 -2.75
CA SER A 184 -11.79 3.48 -1.83
C SER A 184 -11.71 4.98 -2.05
N THR A 185 -10.53 5.50 -2.32
CA THR A 185 -10.32 6.91 -2.64
C THR A 185 -10.98 7.29 -3.97
N LEU A 186 -10.80 6.46 -5.00
CA LEU A 186 -11.50 6.63 -6.28
C LEU A 186 -13.02 6.73 -6.08
N LEU A 187 -13.61 5.79 -5.35
CA LEU A 187 -15.04 5.76 -5.06
C LEU A 187 -15.49 6.99 -4.27
N ALA A 188 -14.74 7.34 -3.22
CA ALA A 188 -15.08 8.48 -2.35
C ALA A 188 -15.05 9.83 -3.10
N GLN A 189 -14.15 9.97 -4.08
CA GLN A 189 -14.00 11.18 -4.89
C GLN A 189 -14.82 11.17 -6.18
N GLY A 190 -15.51 10.08 -6.49
CA GLY A 190 -16.25 9.93 -7.74
C GLY A 190 -15.36 9.95 -8.97
N GLU A 191 -14.09 9.62 -8.83
CA GLU A 191 -13.14 9.49 -9.93
C GLU A 191 -13.42 8.22 -10.72
N LYS A 192 -13.07 8.22 -12.01
CA LYS A 192 -13.27 7.06 -12.90
C LYS A 192 -11.94 6.45 -13.27
N LEU A 193 -11.83 5.13 -13.17
CA LEU A 193 -10.63 4.36 -13.52
C LEU A 193 -10.13 4.65 -14.94
N GLN A 194 -11.04 4.85 -15.90
CA GLN A 194 -10.70 5.14 -17.30
C GLN A 194 -9.88 6.42 -17.47
N ASN A 195 -10.00 7.37 -16.53
CA ASN A 195 -9.23 8.63 -16.59
C ASN A 195 -7.73 8.43 -16.35
N PHE A 196 -7.34 7.26 -15.81
CA PHE A 196 -5.97 6.98 -15.36
C PHE A 196 -5.27 5.89 -16.18
N VAL A 197 -5.86 5.41 -17.28
CA VAL A 197 -5.31 4.29 -18.08
C VAL A 197 -3.86 4.55 -18.50
N ASP A 198 -3.56 5.74 -19.00
CA ASP A 198 -2.20 6.11 -19.44
C ASP A 198 -1.22 6.29 -18.26
N ASP A 199 -1.74 6.49 -17.06
CA ASP A 199 -0.98 6.72 -15.84
C ASP A 199 -0.73 5.42 -15.05
N LEU A 200 -1.38 4.32 -15.39
CA LEU A 200 -1.21 3.02 -14.69
C LEU A 200 0.23 2.50 -14.74
N LYS A 201 1.07 2.97 -15.65
CA LYS A 201 2.51 2.68 -15.68
C LYS A 201 3.29 3.20 -14.46
N TYR A 202 2.73 4.15 -13.72
CA TYR A 202 3.29 4.68 -12.47
C TYR A 202 2.82 3.92 -11.23
N VAL A 203 1.89 2.97 -11.38
CA VAL A 203 1.33 2.19 -10.28
C VAL A 203 2.29 1.05 -9.93
N SER A 204 2.73 0.99 -8.67
CA SER A 204 3.50 -0.15 -8.13
C SER A 204 2.66 -1.11 -7.32
N HIS A 205 1.55 -0.66 -6.77
CA HIS A 205 0.65 -1.45 -5.94
C HIS A 205 -0.80 -0.99 -6.09
N VAL A 206 -1.75 -1.89 -5.86
CA VAL A 206 -3.19 -1.61 -5.99
C VAL A 206 -3.91 -2.10 -4.75
N HIS A 207 -4.76 -1.26 -4.15
CA HIS A 207 -5.66 -1.65 -3.09
C HIS A 207 -7.10 -1.83 -3.60
N ILE A 208 -7.67 -2.99 -3.32
CA ILE A 208 -9.11 -3.21 -3.31
C ILE A 208 -9.57 -2.90 -1.90
N SER A 209 -10.29 -1.81 -1.75
CA SER A 209 -10.71 -1.26 -0.47
C SER A 209 -12.08 -0.61 -0.59
N GLU A 210 -12.76 -0.44 0.54
CA GLU A 210 -14.01 0.28 0.65
C GLU A 210 -13.83 1.55 1.48
N PRO A 211 -14.61 2.62 1.24
CA PRO A 211 -14.60 3.80 2.08
C PRO A 211 -14.73 3.44 3.57
N GLY A 212 -13.83 3.99 4.40
CA GLY A 212 -13.76 3.68 5.82
C GLY A 212 -13.19 2.30 6.16
N LEU A 213 -12.49 1.65 5.21
CA LEU A 213 -11.97 0.28 5.33
C LEU A 213 -13.05 -0.74 5.70
N ALA A 214 -14.29 -0.51 5.22
CA ALA A 214 -15.38 -1.45 5.41
C ALA A 214 -15.07 -2.82 4.74
N PRO A 215 -15.74 -3.91 5.13
CA PRO A 215 -15.64 -5.19 4.42
C PRO A 215 -15.98 -5.02 2.95
N ILE A 216 -15.21 -5.70 2.08
CA ILE A 216 -15.33 -5.58 0.62
C ILE A 216 -16.74 -5.93 0.15
N GLN A 217 -17.34 -5.04 -0.64
CA GLN A 217 -18.63 -5.22 -1.29
C GLN A 217 -18.44 -5.66 -2.75
N LYS A 218 -19.39 -6.41 -3.30
CA LYS A 218 -19.38 -6.74 -4.73
C LYS A 218 -19.70 -5.49 -5.55
N ARG A 219 -18.75 -5.05 -6.39
CA ARG A 219 -18.85 -3.83 -7.19
C ARG A 219 -18.50 -4.04 -8.65
N PRO A 220 -19.16 -3.36 -9.60
CA PRO A 220 -18.77 -3.39 -11.01
C PRO A 220 -17.35 -2.82 -11.23
N GLU A 221 -16.91 -1.86 -10.41
CA GLU A 221 -15.58 -1.24 -10.48
C GLU A 221 -14.44 -2.25 -10.27
N HIS A 222 -14.66 -3.32 -9.49
CA HIS A 222 -13.66 -4.38 -9.35
C HIS A 222 -13.39 -5.10 -10.67
N LYS A 223 -14.47 -5.44 -11.42
CA LYS A 223 -14.34 -6.08 -12.74
C LYS A 223 -13.72 -5.13 -13.77
N GLU A 224 -14.08 -3.86 -13.71
CA GLU A 224 -13.49 -2.84 -14.56
C GLU A 224 -11.99 -2.69 -14.28
N LEU A 225 -11.59 -2.62 -13.01
CA LEU A 225 -10.19 -2.57 -12.59
C LEU A 225 -9.43 -3.80 -13.09
N ALA A 226 -9.97 -4.99 -12.91
CA ALA A 226 -9.34 -6.23 -13.40
C ALA A 226 -9.09 -6.21 -14.92
N LEU A 227 -10.08 -5.74 -15.70
CA LEU A 227 -9.95 -5.60 -17.15
C LEU A 227 -8.90 -4.58 -17.56
N LEU A 228 -8.87 -3.41 -16.91
CA LEU A 228 -7.91 -2.35 -17.20
C LEU A 228 -6.48 -2.78 -16.84
N LEU A 229 -6.25 -3.37 -15.67
CA LEU A 229 -4.94 -3.88 -15.27
C LEU A 229 -4.44 -4.97 -16.24
N GLY A 230 -5.34 -5.85 -16.69
CA GLY A 230 -5.02 -6.84 -17.70
C GLY A 230 -4.66 -6.21 -19.05
N ALA A 231 -5.41 -5.20 -19.50
CA ALA A 231 -5.21 -4.52 -20.78
C ALA A 231 -3.87 -3.76 -20.84
N VAL A 232 -3.46 -3.13 -19.73
CA VAL A 232 -2.15 -2.43 -19.66
C VAL A 232 -0.98 -3.35 -19.32
N GLY A 233 -1.23 -4.64 -19.11
CA GLY A 233 -0.20 -5.62 -18.77
C GLY A 233 0.42 -5.41 -17.38
N TYR A 234 -0.35 -4.93 -16.41
CA TYR A 234 0.10 -4.79 -15.02
C TYR A 234 0.58 -6.13 -14.47
N ARG A 235 1.71 -6.15 -13.77
CA ARG A 235 2.36 -7.37 -13.25
C ARG A 235 2.59 -7.34 -11.74
N GLY A 236 2.12 -6.29 -11.07
CA GLY A 236 2.22 -6.17 -9.62
C GLY A 236 1.16 -6.97 -8.88
N PHE A 237 0.93 -6.60 -7.65
CA PHE A 237 -0.09 -7.20 -6.81
C PHE A 237 -1.32 -6.32 -6.69
N VAL A 238 -2.47 -6.97 -6.62
CA VAL A 238 -3.75 -6.39 -6.24
C VAL A 238 -4.08 -6.92 -4.85
N SER A 239 -4.07 -6.04 -3.86
CA SER A 239 -4.16 -6.37 -2.45
C SER A 239 -5.50 -5.94 -1.86
N VAL A 240 -6.14 -6.83 -1.13
CA VAL A 240 -7.33 -6.48 -0.33
C VAL A 240 -6.89 -5.70 0.90
N GLU A 241 -7.45 -4.51 1.08
CA GLU A 241 -7.29 -3.72 2.28
C GLU A 241 -8.65 -3.42 2.92
N MET A 242 -8.86 -3.92 4.13
CA MET A 242 -10.07 -3.67 4.93
C MET A 242 -9.73 -3.71 6.41
N ALA A 243 -10.57 -3.09 7.24
CA ALA A 243 -10.43 -3.17 8.68
C ALA A 243 -10.63 -4.61 9.17
N ARG A 244 -10.08 -4.88 10.34
CA ARG A 244 -10.19 -6.19 11.01
C ARG A 244 -11.63 -6.65 11.10
N THR A 245 -11.85 -7.91 10.70
CA THR A 245 -13.15 -8.57 10.71
C THR A 245 -13.01 -10.05 11.10
N ASP A 246 -14.13 -10.76 11.12
CA ASP A 246 -14.16 -12.21 11.40
C ASP A 246 -13.61 -13.05 10.24
N LEU A 247 -13.17 -14.28 10.57
CA LEU A 247 -12.55 -15.20 9.62
C LEU A 247 -13.46 -15.57 8.44
N ASP A 248 -14.77 -15.69 8.66
CA ASP A 248 -15.71 -16.05 7.59
C ASP A 248 -15.88 -14.92 6.59
N THR A 249 -15.87 -13.68 7.07
CA THR A 249 -15.87 -12.49 6.19
C THR A 249 -14.59 -12.40 5.39
N VAL A 250 -13.42 -12.68 5.99
CA VAL A 250 -12.14 -12.74 5.27
C VAL A 250 -12.20 -13.80 4.16
N LYS A 251 -12.63 -15.03 4.47
CA LYS A 251 -12.74 -16.12 3.49
C LYS A 251 -13.64 -15.75 2.30
N ARG A 252 -14.85 -15.24 2.60
CA ARG A 252 -15.77 -14.79 1.54
C ARG A 252 -15.16 -13.69 0.65
N THR A 253 -14.37 -12.80 1.24
CA THR A 253 -13.66 -11.75 0.50
C THR A 253 -12.59 -12.34 -0.42
N LEU A 254 -11.78 -13.28 0.08
CA LEU A 254 -10.77 -13.96 -0.73
C LEU A 254 -11.41 -14.68 -1.93
N ASP A 255 -12.48 -15.46 -1.71
CA ASP A 255 -13.20 -16.17 -2.76
C ASP A 255 -13.75 -15.21 -3.82
N TYR A 256 -14.39 -14.11 -3.37
CA TYR A 256 -14.93 -13.11 -4.29
C TYR A 256 -13.85 -12.41 -5.12
N VAL A 257 -12.76 -12.01 -4.49
CA VAL A 257 -11.68 -11.33 -5.21
C VAL A 257 -10.99 -12.28 -6.18
N ALA A 258 -10.78 -13.54 -5.81
CA ALA A 258 -10.28 -14.55 -6.72
C ALA A 258 -11.21 -14.75 -7.94
N GLU A 259 -12.53 -14.81 -7.73
CA GLU A 259 -13.53 -14.93 -8.83
C GLU A 259 -13.44 -13.75 -9.83
N VAL A 260 -13.18 -12.54 -9.34
CA VAL A 260 -13.18 -11.33 -10.18
C VAL A 260 -11.85 -11.09 -10.89
N PHE A 261 -10.72 -11.45 -10.25
CA PHE A 261 -9.39 -11.04 -10.68
C PHE A 261 -8.53 -12.19 -11.26
N GLN A 262 -8.96 -13.45 -11.17
CA GLN A 262 -8.29 -14.60 -11.79
C GLN A 262 -9.03 -15.02 -13.07
#